data_10490ed1568f54c92c7b155c05cfe860
#
_entry.id   10490ed1568f54c92c7b155c05cfe860
#
_cell.length_a   1.000
_cell.length_b   1.000
_cell.length_c   1.000
_cell.angle_alpha   90.00
_cell.angle_beta   90.00
_cell.angle_gamma   90.00
#
_symmetry.space_group_name_H-M   'P 1'
#
loop_
_entity.id
_entity.type
_entity.pdbx_description
1 polymer ?
#
loop_
_entity_poly.entity_id
_entity_poly.type
_entity_poly.pdbx_seq_one_letter_code
_entity_poly.pdbx_strand_id
1 'polypeptide(L)'
;LKVQPMIATKALLKASWHASTGMLRTRNSHSLKEAAMPSTPLMVPIRSLGPSSRERITAHLLKLEPADRYLRFGYAANDEQIRRYAEQLDFSRDEIFGIYNRRLELIAMAHLAFSEHPEHKHCAEFGVSVLKQARGRGFGNRLFERAVMHARNAGVNMVFIHALSENTAMLKIARNAGATVHRDGSESEAYLQIPPANFDTRMTEMVEQQFAEVDYQVKKQAKQFWDFLAGVQEVRRGVQHARHQSAE
;
A
#
# COMPACT_ATOMS: atom_id res chain seq x y z
N LEU A 1 -28.29 -11.72 3.83
CA LEU A 1 -27.00 -12.40 3.94
C LEU A 1 -25.95 -11.33 4.22
N LYS A 2 -25.53 -11.20 5.50
CA LYS A 2 -24.40 -10.34 5.88
C LYS A 2 -23.13 -10.96 5.33
N VAL A 3 -22.53 -10.35 4.32
CA VAL A 3 -21.16 -10.65 3.91
C VAL A 3 -20.27 -10.01 4.96
N GLN A 4 -19.79 -10.80 5.90
CA GLN A 4 -18.78 -10.37 6.85
C GLN A 4 -17.49 -10.01 6.09
N PRO A 5 -16.73 -9.00 6.53
CA PRO A 5 -15.36 -8.82 6.09
C PRO A 5 -14.57 -10.08 6.50
N MET A 6 -14.26 -10.91 5.53
CA MET A 6 -13.82 -12.31 5.72
C MET A 6 -12.36 -12.43 6.20
N ILE A 7 -11.70 -11.33 6.54
CA ILE A 7 -10.27 -11.34 6.82
C ILE A 7 -9.96 -11.20 8.32
N ALA A 8 -10.77 -10.49 9.08
CA ALA A 8 -10.43 -10.17 10.48
C ALA A 8 -10.76 -11.25 11.52
N THR A 9 -11.64 -12.21 11.24
CA THR A 9 -12.22 -13.04 12.31
C THR A 9 -11.50 -14.37 12.57
N LYS A 10 -10.72 -14.91 11.62
CA LYS A 10 -10.02 -16.19 11.81
C LYS A 10 -8.59 -16.06 12.34
N ALA A 11 -7.87 -14.99 11.99
CA ALA A 11 -6.49 -14.78 12.44
C ALA A 11 -6.39 -14.42 13.93
N LEU A 12 -7.39 -13.72 14.46
CA LEU A 12 -7.39 -13.23 15.84
C LEU A 12 -7.65 -14.29 16.91
N LEU A 13 -8.27 -15.41 16.56
CA LEU A 13 -8.58 -16.47 17.54
C LEU A 13 -7.41 -17.41 17.87
N LYS A 14 -6.34 -17.43 17.04
CA LYS A 14 -5.15 -18.28 17.28
C LYS A 14 -3.98 -17.60 17.98
N ALA A 15 -3.95 -16.28 18.08
CA ALA A 15 -2.81 -15.53 18.64
C ALA A 15 -2.68 -15.53 20.17
N SER A 16 -3.57 -16.24 20.89
CA SER A 16 -3.64 -16.19 22.36
C SER A 16 -2.64 -17.06 23.12
N TRP A 17 -1.76 -17.83 22.47
CA TRP A 17 -0.89 -18.74 23.23
C TRP A 17 0.49 -18.86 22.57
N HIS A 18 1.43 -18.07 22.97
CA HIS A 18 2.88 -18.38 23.07
C HIS A 18 3.69 -17.12 23.35
N ALA A 19 3.51 -16.56 24.54
CA ALA A 19 4.55 -15.71 25.13
C ALA A 19 5.45 -16.63 25.97
N SER A 20 6.57 -17.04 25.45
CA SER A 20 7.63 -17.71 26.21
C SER A 20 8.98 -17.12 25.83
N THR A 21 9.48 -16.33 26.76
CA THR A 21 10.87 -16.10 27.17
C THR A 21 11.96 -16.76 26.30
N GLY A 22 12.76 -15.95 25.66
CA GLY A 22 14.02 -16.34 25.06
C GLY A 22 15.07 -15.24 25.18
N MET A 23 16.03 -15.49 26.04
CA MET A 23 17.16 -14.65 26.49
C MET A 23 17.98 -14.00 25.38
N LEU A 24 18.36 -12.77 25.67
CA LEU A 24 19.44 -11.96 25.06
C LEU A 24 20.74 -12.73 24.91
N ARG A 25 21.29 -12.71 23.71
CA ARG A 25 22.72 -12.99 23.50
C ARG A 25 23.30 -11.96 22.54
N THR A 26 23.94 -10.97 23.13
CA THR A 26 24.82 -10.01 22.45
C THR A 26 26.00 -10.73 21.79
N ARG A 27 26.25 -10.44 20.54
CA ARG A 27 27.50 -10.76 19.90
C ARG A 27 27.98 -9.58 19.03
N ASN A 28 28.91 -8.84 19.60
CA ASN A 28 29.75 -7.85 18.91
C ASN A 28 30.65 -8.56 17.88
N SER A 29 30.65 -8.06 16.66
CA SER A 29 31.83 -8.19 15.79
C SER A 29 31.86 -7.00 14.83
N HIS A 30 32.78 -6.08 15.10
CA HIS A 30 33.23 -5.04 14.19
C HIS A 30 33.85 -5.67 12.94
N SER A 31 33.30 -5.32 11.77
CA SER A 31 34.00 -5.37 10.51
C SER A 31 33.70 -4.08 9.77
N LEU A 32 34.71 -3.19 9.73
CA LEU A 32 34.73 -2.00 8.90
C LEU A 32 34.75 -2.45 7.43
N LYS A 33 33.64 -2.39 6.75
CA LYS A 33 33.56 -2.42 5.29
C LYS A 33 33.35 -1.00 4.79
N GLU A 34 34.27 -0.61 3.94
CA GLU A 34 34.38 0.57 3.11
C GLU A 34 33.03 1.17 2.73
N ALA A 35 32.81 2.42 3.12
CA ALA A 35 31.58 3.16 2.90
C ALA A 35 31.43 3.46 1.40
N ALA A 36 30.68 2.63 0.70
CA ALA A 36 30.03 3.06 -0.52
C ALA A 36 29.09 4.22 -0.16
N MET A 37 29.27 5.37 -0.84
CA MET A 37 28.40 6.54 -0.70
C MET A 37 26.94 6.08 -0.72
N PRO A 38 26.10 6.44 0.26
CA PRO A 38 24.70 6.07 0.22
C PRO A 38 24.09 6.79 -1.00
N SER A 39 23.71 6.02 -2.00
CA SER A 39 22.78 6.51 -3.02
C SER A 39 21.56 7.02 -2.24
N THR A 40 21.32 8.33 -2.28
CA THR A 40 20.15 8.96 -1.66
C THR A 40 18.93 8.11 -2.05
N PRO A 41 18.24 7.45 -1.13
CA PRO A 41 17.11 6.62 -1.50
C PRO A 41 16.09 7.51 -2.21
N LEU A 42 15.82 7.21 -3.46
CA LEU A 42 14.81 7.95 -4.22
C LEU A 42 13.53 7.89 -3.40
N MET A 43 13.14 9.01 -2.82
CA MET A 43 11.95 9.09 -1.97
C MET A 43 10.74 8.87 -2.87
N VAL A 44 10.03 7.75 -2.64
CA VAL A 44 8.80 7.43 -3.37
C VAL A 44 7.67 8.20 -2.71
N PRO A 45 6.98 9.11 -3.42
CA PRO A 45 5.87 9.85 -2.84
C PRO A 45 4.67 8.92 -2.61
N ILE A 46 4.38 8.66 -1.33
CA ILE A 46 3.27 7.80 -0.86
C ILE A 46 2.24 8.70 -0.19
N ARG A 47 1.04 8.76 -0.74
CA ARG A 47 -0.06 9.56 -0.19
C ARG A 47 -0.99 8.74 0.68
N SER A 48 -1.49 9.35 1.76
CA SER A 48 -2.71 8.91 2.43
C SER A 48 -3.91 9.18 1.54
N LEU A 49 -4.78 8.20 1.38
CA LEU A 49 -5.95 8.23 0.50
C LEU A 49 -7.22 8.34 1.34
N GLY A 50 -7.94 9.44 1.16
CA GLY A 50 -9.24 9.65 1.81
C GLY A 50 -10.43 9.20 0.93
N PRO A 51 -11.67 9.46 1.39
CA PRO A 51 -12.91 9.04 0.73
C PRO A 51 -13.03 9.46 -0.74
N SER A 52 -12.49 10.63 -1.11
CA SER A 52 -12.45 11.13 -2.50
C SER A 52 -11.59 10.27 -3.44
N SER A 53 -10.79 9.36 -2.91
CA SER A 53 -9.95 8.44 -3.68
C SER A 53 -10.62 7.09 -3.96
N ARG A 54 -11.84 6.84 -3.45
CA ARG A 54 -12.54 5.55 -3.56
C ARG A 54 -12.65 5.04 -4.99
N GLU A 55 -13.02 5.89 -5.94
CA GLU A 55 -13.11 5.52 -7.35
C GLU A 55 -11.75 5.09 -7.93
N ARG A 56 -10.67 5.79 -7.56
CA ARG A 56 -9.32 5.45 -8.00
C ARG A 56 -8.81 4.15 -7.39
N ILE A 57 -9.18 3.89 -6.13
CA ILE A 57 -8.90 2.61 -5.45
C ILE A 57 -9.62 1.48 -6.18
N THR A 58 -10.92 1.66 -6.47
CA THR A 58 -11.72 0.69 -7.23
C THR A 58 -11.11 0.42 -8.60
N ALA A 59 -10.78 1.49 -9.35
CA ALA A 59 -10.14 1.37 -10.66
C ALA A 59 -8.78 0.65 -10.61
N HIS A 60 -7.99 0.89 -9.56
CA HIS A 60 -6.72 0.17 -9.33
C HIS A 60 -6.96 -1.32 -9.10
N LEU A 61 -7.86 -1.68 -8.21
CA LEU A 61 -8.13 -3.07 -7.87
C LEU A 61 -8.75 -3.86 -9.04
N LEU A 62 -9.60 -3.22 -9.84
CA LEU A 62 -10.17 -3.81 -11.05
C LEU A 62 -9.12 -4.07 -12.15
N LYS A 63 -8.00 -3.31 -12.17
CA LYS A 63 -6.86 -3.54 -13.09
C LYS A 63 -5.96 -4.70 -12.69
N LEU A 64 -6.16 -5.31 -11.51
CA LEU A 64 -5.39 -6.48 -11.10
C LEU A 64 -5.76 -7.68 -11.98
N GLU A 65 -4.74 -8.42 -12.42
CA GLU A 65 -4.94 -9.69 -13.12
C GLU A 65 -5.58 -10.74 -12.18
N PRO A 66 -6.27 -11.77 -12.70
CA PRO A 66 -6.95 -12.77 -11.86
C PRO A 66 -6.04 -13.42 -10.81
N ALA A 67 -4.79 -13.75 -11.17
CA ALA A 67 -3.80 -14.30 -10.24
C ALA A 67 -3.45 -13.31 -9.12
N ASP A 68 -3.38 -12.01 -9.43
CA ASP A 68 -3.08 -10.97 -8.45
C ASP A 68 -4.25 -10.71 -7.49
N ARG A 69 -5.47 -10.79 -8.01
CA ARG A 69 -6.68 -10.73 -7.19
C ARG A 69 -6.72 -11.90 -6.20
N TYR A 70 -6.40 -13.10 -6.68
CA TYR A 70 -6.30 -14.28 -5.83
C TYR A 70 -5.26 -14.11 -4.71
N LEU A 71 -4.05 -13.65 -5.04
CA LEU A 71 -3.01 -13.37 -4.05
C LEU A 71 -3.36 -12.23 -3.09
N ARG A 72 -4.17 -11.26 -3.52
CA ARG A 72 -4.55 -10.09 -2.70
C ARG A 72 -5.70 -10.37 -1.76
N PHE A 73 -6.69 -11.16 -2.21
CA PHE A 73 -7.93 -11.40 -1.49
C PHE A 73 -8.04 -12.80 -0.87
N GLY A 74 -7.12 -13.72 -1.22
CA GLY A 74 -7.17 -15.11 -0.79
C GLY A 74 -8.17 -15.97 -1.60
N TYR A 75 -8.87 -15.36 -2.56
CA TYR A 75 -9.82 -16.04 -3.46
C TYR A 75 -9.92 -15.32 -4.81
N ALA A 76 -10.50 -16.01 -5.81
CA ALA A 76 -10.69 -15.44 -7.16
C ALA A 76 -11.80 -14.36 -7.15
N ALA A 77 -11.44 -13.14 -6.68
CA ALA A 77 -12.37 -12.04 -6.57
C ALA A 77 -12.83 -11.53 -7.94
N ASN A 78 -14.14 -11.50 -8.17
CA ASN A 78 -14.76 -10.91 -9.35
C ASN A 78 -14.93 -9.38 -9.19
N ASP A 79 -15.31 -8.72 -10.27
CA ASP A 79 -15.43 -7.26 -10.29
C ASP A 79 -16.45 -6.71 -9.29
N GLU A 80 -17.56 -7.41 -9.07
CA GLU A 80 -18.58 -7.00 -8.11
C GLU A 80 -18.07 -7.09 -6.67
N GLN A 81 -17.34 -8.16 -6.34
CA GLN A 81 -16.72 -8.32 -5.02
C GLN A 81 -15.66 -7.25 -4.76
N ILE A 82 -14.89 -6.88 -5.79
CA ILE A 82 -13.91 -5.79 -5.70
C ILE A 82 -14.60 -4.45 -5.46
N ARG A 83 -15.69 -4.13 -6.18
CA ARG A 83 -16.46 -2.90 -5.95
C ARG A 83 -17.04 -2.86 -4.55
N ARG A 84 -17.63 -3.96 -4.10
CA ARG A 84 -18.16 -4.07 -2.73
C ARG A 84 -17.08 -3.90 -1.67
N TYR A 85 -15.89 -4.49 -1.85
CA TYR A 85 -14.75 -4.26 -0.96
C TYR A 85 -14.38 -2.77 -0.91
N ALA A 86 -14.28 -2.11 -2.06
CA ALA A 86 -13.96 -0.69 -2.12
C ALA A 86 -15.04 0.20 -1.49
N GLU A 87 -16.31 -0.16 -1.59
CA GLU A 87 -17.44 0.54 -0.94
C GLU A 87 -17.38 0.41 0.58
N GLN A 88 -16.92 -0.72 1.09
CA GLN A 88 -16.84 -1.02 2.53
C GLN A 88 -15.58 -0.46 3.21
N LEU A 89 -14.66 0.18 2.48
CA LEU A 89 -13.49 0.81 3.08
C LEU A 89 -13.91 1.91 4.06
N ASP A 90 -13.45 1.80 5.29
CA ASP A 90 -13.70 2.77 6.35
C ASP A 90 -12.50 3.72 6.52
N PHE A 91 -12.56 4.86 5.84
CA PHE A 91 -11.50 5.88 5.90
C PHE A 91 -11.45 6.66 7.22
N SER A 92 -12.39 6.45 8.14
CA SER A 92 -12.35 7.06 9.47
C SER A 92 -11.53 6.23 10.45
N ARG A 93 -11.46 4.92 10.22
CA ARG A 93 -10.74 3.97 11.05
C ARG A 93 -9.44 3.53 10.40
N ASP A 94 -9.49 3.15 9.13
CA ASP A 94 -8.39 2.50 8.42
C ASP A 94 -7.53 3.54 7.68
N GLU A 95 -6.26 3.22 7.52
CA GLU A 95 -5.36 4.06 6.72
C GLU A 95 -5.06 3.38 5.38
N ILE A 96 -5.20 4.15 4.31
CA ILE A 96 -4.95 3.66 2.96
C ILE A 96 -3.88 4.52 2.31
N PHE A 97 -2.84 3.86 1.80
CA PHE A 97 -1.71 4.51 1.15
C PHE A 97 -1.71 4.25 -0.35
N GLY A 98 -1.26 5.23 -1.13
CA GLY A 98 -1.20 5.10 -2.58
C GLY A 98 0.00 5.76 -3.23
N ILE A 99 0.46 5.16 -4.32
CA ILE A 99 1.51 5.68 -5.20
C ILE A 99 0.89 5.97 -6.56
N TYR A 100 1.05 7.21 -7.03
CA TYR A 100 0.55 7.68 -8.31
C TYR A 100 1.67 7.80 -9.34
N ASN A 101 1.40 7.39 -10.58
CA ASN A 101 2.28 7.68 -11.70
C ASN A 101 2.11 9.15 -12.18
N ARG A 102 2.87 9.54 -13.22
CA ARG A 102 2.80 10.88 -13.81
C ARG A 102 1.44 11.21 -14.45
N ARG A 103 0.64 10.18 -14.79
CA ARG A 103 -0.72 10.34 -15.34
C ARG A 103 -1.80 10.39 -14.26
N LEU A 104 -1.41 10.44 -12.97
CA LEU A 104 -2.28 10.37 -11.79
C LEU A 104 -3.10 9.07 -11.72
N GLU A 105 -2.61 7.99 -12.29
CA GLU A 105 -3.18 6.66 -12.07
C GLU A 105 -2.59 6.07 -10.79
N LEU A 106 -3.43 5.46 -9.97
CA LEU A 106 -3.01 4.73 -8.78
C LEU A 106 -2.37 3.40 -9.22
N ILE A 107 -1.05 3.28 -9.10
CA ILE A 107 -0.28 2.12 -9.59
C ILE A 107 0.12 1.13 -8.51
N ALA A 108 0.08 1.56 -7.25
CA ALA A 108 0.26 0.70 -6.09
C ALA A 108 -0.51 1.28 -4.91
N MET A 109 -1.07 0.42 -4.07
CA MET A 109 -1.76 0.82 -2.86
C MET A 109 -1.55 -0.18 -1.74
N ALA A 110 -1.66 0.31 -0.50
CA ALA A 110 -1.75 -0.51 0.70
C ALA A 110 -2.97 -0.11 1.52
N HIS A 111 -3.52 -1.07 2.23
CA HIS A 111 -4.58 -0.89 3.22
C HIS A 111 -4.05 -1.39 4.56
N LEU A 112 -4.07 -0.53 5.55
CA LEU A 112 -3.79 -0.82 6.94
C LEU A 112 -5.11 -0.76 7.70
N ALA A 113 -5.69 -1.92 7.98
CA ALA A 113 -6.96 -2.06 8.68
C ALA A 113 -6.73 -2.21 10.18
N PHE A 114 -7.26 -1.28 10.98
CA PHE A 114 -7.15 -1.35 12.43
C PHE A 114 -8.20 -2.29 13.00
N SER A 115 -7.82 -3.05 14.04
CA SER A 115 -8.73 -4.00 14.68
C SER A 115 -9.86 -3.29 15.42
N GLU A 116 -11.09 -3.75 15.21
CA GLU A 116 -12.29 -3.31 15.96
C GLU A 116 -12.41 -4.00 17.32
N HIS A 117 -11.70 -5.11 17.52
CA HIS A 117 -11.87 -5.92 18.73
C HIS A 117 -11.15 -5.26 19.91
N PRO A 118 -11.84 -5.02 21.05
CA PRO A 118 -11.24 -4.32 22.21
C PRO A 118 -9.95 -4.96 22.73
N GLU A 119 -9.85 -6.29 22.69
CA GLU A 119 -8.66 -7.04 23.12
C GLU A 119 -7.48 -6.90 22.15
N HIS A 120 -7.74 -6.49 20.90
CA HIS A 120 -6.75 -6.38 19.83
C HIS A 120 -6.64 -4.95 19.25
N LYS A 121 -7.06 -3.94 20.00
CA LYS A 121 -7.03 -2.53 19.58
C LYS A 121 -5.64 -1.99 19.21
N HIS A 122 -4.57 -2.71 19.58
CA HIS A 122 -3.19 -2.38 19.26
C HIS A 122 -2.65 -3.21 18.07
N CYS A 123 -3.55 -3.82 17.32
CA CYS A 123 -3.23 -4.62 16.16
C CYS A 123 -3.80 -3.99 14.89
N ALA A 124 -3.07 -4.15 13.79
CA ALA A 124 -3.53 -3.77 12.46
C ALA A 124 -3.16 -4.84 11.43
N GLU A 125 -4.00 -5.01 10.42
CA GLU A 125 -3.74 -5.91 9.30
C GLU A 125 -3.26 -5.12 8.09
N PHE A 126 -2.24 -5.63 7.41
CA PHE A 126 -1.66 -5.01 6.23
C PHE A 126 -1.95 -5.81 4.97
N GLY A 127 -2.50 -5.13 3.96
CA GLY A 127 -2.67 -5.67 2.62
C GLY A 127 -2.12 -4.71 1.56
N VAL A 128 -1.49 -5.24 0.52
CA VAL A 128 -0.86 -4.44 -0.55
C VAL A 128 -1.17 -4.99 -1.93
N SER A 129 -1.27 -4.11 -2.91
CA SER A 129 -1.34 -4.48 -4.32
C SER A 129 -0.51 -3.53 -5.19
N VAL A 130 0.18 -4.08 -6.19
CA VAL A 130 1.02 -3.35 -7.14
C VAL A 130 0.67 -3.83 -8.54
N LEU A 131 0.26 -2.91 -9.42
CA LEU A 131 -0.03 -3.24 -10.82
C LEU A 131 1.21 -3.83 -11.50
N LYS A 132 1.01 -4.79 -12.39
CA LYS A 132 2.06 -5.55 -13.07
C LYS A 132 3.15 -4.66 -13.68
N GLN A 133 2.76 -3.59 -14.38
CA GLN A 133 3.68 -2.62 -14.99
C GLN A 133 4.46 -1.76 -13.99
N ALA A 134 4.11 -1.79 -12.71
CA ALA A 134 4.77 -1.04 -11.65
C ALA A 134 5.66 -1.92 -10.74
N ARG A 135 5.68 -3.23 -10.96
CA ARG A 135 6.48 -4.18 -10.15
C ARG A 135 7.97 -4.06 -10.40
N GLY A 136 8.75 -4.70 -9.54
CA GLY A 136 10.23 -4.66 -9.61
C GLY A 136 10.85 -3.35 -9.15
N ARG A 137 10.05 -2.36 -8.73
CA ARG A 137 10.48 -1.01 -8.34
C ARG A 137 10.50 -0.79 -6.82
N GLY A 138 10.26 -1.84 -6.04
CA GLY A 138 10.26 -1.78 -4.58
C GLY A 138 9.02 -1.14 -3.95
N PHE A 139 7.97 -0.83 -4.72
CA PHE A 139 6.79 -0.11 -4.21
C PHE A 139 6.06 -0.85 -3.09
N GLY A 140 5.95 -2.18 -3.16
CA GLY A 140 5.34 -2.97 -2.08
C GLY A 140 6.08 -2.82 -0.75
N ASN A 141 7.41 -2.88 -0.79
CA ASN A 141 8.24 -2.68 0.40
C ASN A 141 8.12 -1.27 0.97
N ARG A 142 8.14 -0.25 0.11
CA ARG A 142 7.96 1.16 0.54
C ARG A 142 6.60 1.43 1.16
N LEU A 143 5.54 0.84 0.59
CA LEU A 143 4.19 0.92 1.15
C LEU A 143 4.11 0.22 2.51
N PHE A 144 4.82 -0.91 2.68
CA PHE A 144 4.89 -1.60 3.96
C PHE A 144 5.63 -0.78 5.01
N GLU A 145 6.81 -0.24 4.69
CA GLU A 145 7.58 0.65 5.56
C GLU A 145 6.74 1.85 6.03
N ARG A 146 6.02 2.48 5.08
CA ARG A 146 5.12 3.60 5.38
C ARG A 146 3.96 3.22 6.30
N ALA A 147 3.35 2.05 6.05
CA ALA A 147 2.25 1.54 6.88
C ALA A 147 2.73 1.18 8.29
N VAL A 148 3.89 0.55 8.43
CA VAL A 148 4.50 0.23 9.73
C VAL A 148 4.82 1.50 10.53
N MET A 149 5.37 2.53 9.88
CA MET A 149 5.64 3.81 10.52
C MET A 149 4.35 4.48 11.02
N HIS A 150 3.31 4.51 10.19
CA HIS A 150 2.00 5.03 10.58
C HIS A 150 1.37 4.22 11.74
N ALA A 151 1.35 2.90 11.63
CA ALA A 151 0.86 2.00 12.67
C ALA A 151 1.56 2.26 14.01
N ARG A 152 2.89 2.41 13.98
CA ARG A 152 3.70 2.77 15.14
C ARG A 152 3.25 4.09 15.77
N ASN A 153 3.07 5.14 14.95
CA ASN A 153 2.66 6.46 15.41
C ASN A 153 1.21 6.51 15.90
N ALA A 154 0.36 5.59 15.39
CA ALA A 154 -1.01 5.37 15.86
C ALA A 154 -1.11 4.50 17.13
N GLY A 155 0.02 4.05 17.70
CA GLY A 155 0.04 3.25 18.94
C GLY A 155 -0.22 1.76 18.73
N VAL A 156 -0.11 1.27 17.49
CA VAL A 156 -0.14 -0.15 17.17
C VAL A 156 1.19 -0.77 17.57
N ASN A 157 1.14 -1.93 18.21
CA ASN A 157 2.32 -2.70 18.63
C ASN A 157 2.52 -3.98 17.80
N MET A 158 1.52 -4.38 17.00
CA MET A 158 1.60 -5.56 16.16
C MET A 158 0.90 -5.36 14.81
N VAL A 159 1.62 -5.64 13.72
CA VAL A 159 1.06 -5.69 12.36
C VAL A 159 0.99 -7.13 11.91
N PHE A 160 -0.20 -7.52 11.47
CA PHE A 160 -0.47 -8.82 10.87
C PHE A 160 -0.43 -8.73 9.35
N ILE A 161 0.01 -9.81 8.74
CA ILE A 161 -0.06 -10.00 7.30
C ILE A 161 -0.62 -11.39 7.07
N HIS A 162 -1.80 -11.45 6.51
CA HIS A 162 -2.38 -12.70 6.04
C HIS A 162 -2.10 -12.85 4.55
N ALA A 163 -1.50 -13.94 4.13
CA ALA A 163 -1.13 -14.19 2.75
C ALA A 163 -1.22 -15.68 2.40
N LEU A 164 -1.46 -15.96 1.12
CA LEU A 164 -1.30 -17.33 0.61
C LEU A 164 0.18 -17.73 0.67
N SER A 165 0.46 -18.99 0.99
CA SER A 165 1.83 -19.51 1.12
C SER A 165 2.65 -19.40 -0.18
N GLU A 166 1.98 -19.31 -1.33
CA GLU A 166 2.57 -19.06 -2.64
C GLU A 166 2.84 -17.59 -2.93
N ASN A 167 2.32 -16.65 -2.12
CA ASN A 167 2.60 -15.22 -2.27
C ASN A 167 4.02 -14.88 -1.78
N THR A 168 5.00 -15.38 -2.51
CA THR A 168 6.43 -15.22 -2.16
C THR A 168 6.85 -13.77 -2.06
N ALA A 169 6.25 -12.88 -2.86
CA ALA A 169 6.54 -11.44 -2.83
C ALA A 169 6.13 -10.83 -1.49
N MET A 170 4.91 -11.12 -1.00
CA MET A 170 4.43 -10.62 0.27
C MET A 170 5.23 -11.20 1.44
N LEU A 171 5.48 -12.50 1.43
CA LEU A 171 6.27 -13.16 2.46
C LEU A 171 7.73 -12.66 2.50
N LYS A 172 8.29 -12.25 1.35
CA LYS A 172 9.62 -11.62 1.29
C LYS A 172 9.60 -10.23 1.95
N ILE A 173 8.57 -9.41 1.70
CA ILE A 173 8.38 -8.11 2.35
C ILE A 173 8.32 -8.30 3.87
N ALA A 174 7.50 -9.22 4.34
CA ALA A 174 7.34 -9.51 5.77
C ALA A 174 8.67 -9.92 6.43
N ARG A 175 9.40 -10.88 5.82
CA ARG A 175 10.70 -11.36 6.35
C ARG A 175 11.76 -10.26 6.36
N ASN A 176 11.84 -9.45 5.31
CA ASN A 176 12.80 -8.35 5.24
C ASN A 176 12.57 -7.31 6.35
N ALA A 177 11.33 -7.15 6.80
CA ALA A 177 10.98 -6.29 7.92
C ALA A 177 11.18 -6.93 9.30
N GLY A 178 11.59 -8.20 9.36
CA GLY A 178 11.80 -8.93 10.61
C GLY A 178 10.54 -9.59 11.17
N ALA A 179 9.47 -9.74 10.37
CA ALA A 179 8.28 -10.44 10.81
C ALA A 179 8.53 -11.95 10.98
N THR A 180 7.92 -12.54 12.00
CA THR A 180 7.84 -13.99 12.18
C THR A 180 6.77 -14.53 11.27
N VAL A 181 7.11 -15.54 10.45
CA VAL A 181 6.20 -16.13 9.48
C VAL A 181 5.83 -17.55 9.89
N HIS A 182 4.56 -17.81 10.07
CA HIS A 182 4.00 -19.13 10.31
C HIS A 182 3.25 -19.60 9.06
N ARG A 183 3.49 -20.85 8.66
CA ARG A 183 2.78 -21.47 7.53
C ARG A 183 1.80 -22.50 8.06
N ASP A 184 0.57 -22.45 7.53
CA ASP A 184 -0.47 -23.44 7.81
C ASP A 184 -1.12 -23.85 6.47
N GLY A 185 -0.57 -24.90 5.86
CA GLY A 185 -1.01 -25.38 4.55
C GLY A 185 -0.85 -24.35 3.43
N SER A 186 -1.96 -23.97 2.81
CA SER A 186 -2.03 -22.98 1.73
C SER A 186 -1.96 -21.54 2.22
N GLU A 187 -2.07 -21.31 3.52
CA GLU A 187 -2.08 -19.97 4.13
C GLU A 187 -0.79 -19.74 4.92
N SER A 188 -0.41 -18.49 5.03
CA SER A 188 0.73 -18.03 5.84
C SER A 188 0.33 -16.77 6.58
N GLU A 189 0.68 -16.73 7.84
CA GLU A 189 0.50 -15.56 8.69
C GLU A 189 1.87 -15.01 9.08
N ALA A 190 2.04 -13.70 8.98
CA ALA A 190 3.24 -13.04 9.45
C ALA A 190 2.89 -12.00 10.51
N TYR A 191 3.69 -11.97 11.56
CA TYR A 191 3.52 -11.09 12.71
C TYR A 191 4.73 -10.21 12.88
N LEU A 192 4.54 -8.90 12.81
CA LEU A 192 5.58 -7.92 13.07
C LEU A 192 5.29 -7.17 14.36
N GLN A 193 6.12 -7.35 15.36
CA GLN A 193 6.11 -6.52 16.56
C GLN A 193 6.75 -5.17 16.25
N ILE A 194 6.07 -4.09 16.63
CA ILE A 194 6.52 -2.72 16.37
C ILE A 194 6.89 -2.06 17.69
N PRO A 195 8.09 -1.46 17.79
CA PRO A 195 8.46 -0.67 18.96
C PRO A 195 7.59 0.59 19.07
N PRO A 196 7.40 1.16 20.27
CA PRO A 196 6.58 2.36 20.44
C PRO A 196 7.10 3.55 19.64
N ALA A 197 6.20 4.47 19.31
CA ALA A 197 6.52 5.70 18.57
C ALA A 197 7.54 6.56 19.34
N ASN A 198 8.37 7.27 18.58
CA ASN A 198 9.27 8.28 19.10
C ASN A 198 9.13 9.59 18.29
N PHE A 199 9.82 10.64 18.71
CA PHE A 199 9.77 11.93 18.04
C PHE A 199 10.22 11.82 16.57
N ASP A 200 11.30 11.09 16.30
CA ASP A 200 11.86 10.94 14.96
C ASP A 200 10.89 10.26 13.99
N THR A 201 10.15 9.23 14.43
CA THR A 201 9.17 8.56 13.57
C THR A 201 7.99 9.47 13.22
N ARG A 202 7.54 10.30 14.14
CA ARG A 202 6.48 11.28 13.90
C ARG A 202 6.91 12.38 12.94
N MET A 203 8.12 12.89 13.12
CA MET A 203 8.70 13.90 12.22
C MET A 203 8.91 13.35 10.82
N THR A 204 9.44 12.12 10.70
CA THR A 204 9.63 11.46 9.40
C THR A 204 8.31 11.28 8.66
N GLU A 205 7.27 10.82 9.36
CA GLU A 205 5.94 10.66 8.77
C GLU A 205 5.38 11.97 8.23
N MET A 206 5.50 13.05 9.02
CA MET A 206 5.05 14.38 8.62
C MET A 206 5.78 14.88 7.36
N VAL A 207 7.10 14.72 7.31
CA VAL A 207 7.93 15.13 6.15
C VAL A 207 7.56 14.34 4.91
N GLU A 208 7.40 13.02 5.02
CA GLU A 208 7.00 12.17 3.89
C GLU A 208 5.61 12.53 3.37
N GLN A 209 4.67 12.84 4.25
CA GLN A 209 3.32 13.25 3.88
C GLN A 209 3.33 14.59 3.14
N GLN A 210 4.07 15.58 3.61
CA GLN A 210 4.21 16.87 2.94
C GLN A 210 4.86 16.72 1.57
N PHE A 211 5.92 15.94 1.46
CA PHE A 211 6.57 15.66 0.19
C PHE A 211 5.61 15.00 -0.82
N ALA A 212 4.85 14.01 -0.38
CA ALA A 212 3.90 13.31 -1.24
C ALA A 212 2.77 14.23 -1.72
N GLU A 213 2.32 15.17 -0.89
CA GLU A 213 1.30 16.14 -1.28
C GLU A 213 1.85 17.12 -2.33
N VAL A 214 3.04 17.67 -2.12
CA VAL A 214 3.70 18.56 -3.08
C VAL A 214 3.90 17.87 -4.43
N ASP A 215 4.44 16.64 -4.43
CA ASP A 215 4.64 15.84 -5.65
C ASP A 215 3.32 15.62 -6.41
N TYR A 216 2.23 15.33 -5.68
CA TYR A 216 0.92 15.15 -6.29
C TYR A 216 0.38 16.43 -6.92
N GLN A 217 0.52 17.56 -6.25
CA GLN A 217 0.07 18.87 -6.77
C GLN A 217 0.85 19.24 -8.05
N VAL A 218 2.15 19.02 -8.06
CA VAL A 218 2.98 19.24 -9.27
C VAL A 218 2.51 18.32 -10.43
N LYS A 219 2.27 17.05 -10.18
CA LYS A 219 1.74 16.13 -11.19
C LYS A 219 0.36 16.55 -11.69
N LYS A 220 -0.49 17.05 -10.79
CA LYS A 220 -1.84 17.53 -11.15
C LYS A 220 -1.77 18.75 -12.06
N GLN A 221 -0.93 19.74 -11.75
CA GLN A 221 -0.71 20.91 -12.58
C GLN A 221 -0.12 20.56 -13.94
N ALA A 222 0.92 19.69 -13.96
CA ALA A 222 1.52 19.22 -15.19
C ALA A 222 0.49 18.51 -16.08
N LYS A 223 -0.35 17.63 -15.50
CA LYS A 223 -1.40 16.94 -16.27
C LYS A 223 -2.39 17.93 -16.86
N GLN A 224 -2.89 18.90 -16.09
CA GLN A 224 -3.82 19.91 -16.56
C GLN A 224 -3.23 20.73 -17.71
N PHE A 225 -1.96 21.09 -17.63
CA PHE A 225 -1.27 21.80 -18.71
C PHE A 225 -1.19 20.98 -19.99
N TRP A 226 -0.83 19.70 -19.90
CA TRP A 226 -0.78 18.81 -21.06
C TRP A 226 -2.16 18.53 -21.65
N ASP A 227 -3.18 18.34 -20.82
CA ASP A 227 -4.58 18.17 -21.27
C ASP A 227 -5.09 19.44 -22.00
N PHE A 228 -4.74 20.62 -21.50
CA PHE A 228 -5.03 21.91 -22.18
C PHE A 228 -4.34 22.01 -23.55
N LEU A 229 -3.05 21.70 -23.64
CA LEU A 229 -2.33 21.72 -24.90
C LEU A 229 -2.90 20.73 -25.92
N ALA A 230 -3.29 19.54 -25.46
CA ALA A 230 -3.94 18.53 -26.33
C ALA A 230 -5.26 19.06 -26.89
N GLY A 231 -6.10 19.69 -26.04
CA GLY A 231 -7.34 20.32 -26.49
C GLY A 231 -7.14 21.43 -27.50
N VAL A 232 -6.14 22.29 -27.32
CA VAL A 232 -5.79 23.32 -28.31
C VAL A 232 -5.36 22.72 -29.65
N GLN A 233 -4.59 21.63 -29.62
CA GLN A 233 -4.18 20.94 -30.87
C GLN A 233 -5.36 20.30 -31.58
N GLU A 234 -6.31 19.73 -30.86
CA GLU A 234 -7.52 19.11 -31.41
C GLU A 234 -8.42 20.16 -32.11
N VAL A 235 -8.65 21.30 -31.45
CA VAL A 235 -9.38 22.44 -32.05
C VAL A 235 -8.68 22.92 -33.31
N ARG A 236 -7.35 23.02 -33.32
CA ARG A 236 -6.57 23.47 -34.47
C ARG A 236 -6.68 22.50 -35.67
N ARG A 237 -6.69 21.19 -35.40
CA ARG A 237 -6.93 20.15 -36.43
C ARG A 237 -8.36 20.21 -36.95
N GLY A 238 -9.36 20.39 -36.09
CA GLY A 238 -10.76 20.53 -36.50
C GLY A 238 -10.98 21.73 -37.40
N VAL A 239 -10.39 22.89 -37.10
CA VAL A 239 -10.45 24.10 -37.97
C VAL A 239 -9.77 23.89 -39.32
N GLN A 240 -8.63 23.18 -39.36
CA GLN A 240 -7.95 22.88 -40.63
C GLN A 240 -8.79 21.92 -41.51
N HIS A 241 -9.41 20.88 -40.89
CA HIS A 241 -10.30 19.98 -41.64
C HIS A 241 -11.54 20.69 -42.20
N ALA A 242 -12.17 21.54 -41.39
CA ALA A 242 -13.32 22.32 -41.84
C ALA A 242 -12.98 23.27 -42.99
N ARG A 243 -11.79 23.90 -42.98
CA ARG A 243 -11.32 24.75 -44.11
C ARG A 243 -11.04 23.98 -45.40
N HIS A 244 -10.55 22.73 -45.30
CA HIS A 244 -10.36 21.89 -46.53
C HIS A 244 -11.68 21.44 -47.13
N GLN A 245 -12.67 21.10 -46.31
CA GLN A 245 -14.00 20.69 -46.78
C GLN A 245 -14.82 21.85 -47.37
N SER A 246 -14.48 23.10 -47.03
CA SER A 246 -15.16 24.29 -47.58
C SER A 246 -14.51 24.82 -48.86
N ALA A 247 -13.40 24.21 -49.30
CA ALA A 247 -12.64 24.60 -50.50
C ALA A 247 -12.80 23.64 -51.66
N GLU A 248 -13.56 22.54 -51.50
CA GLU A 248 -14.08 21.67 -52.54
C GLU A 248 -15.55 22.04 -52.87
#